data_b2f1b745b6e5c3419c6220b9e1d6b5fb
#
_entry.id   b2f1b745b6e5c3419c6220b9e1d6b5fb
#
_cell.length_a   1.000
_cell.length_b   1.000
_cell.length_c   1.000
_cell.angle_alpha   90.00
_cell.angle_beta   90.00
_cell.angle_gamma   90.00
#
_symmetry.space_group_name_H-M   'P 1'
#
loop_
_entity.id
_entity.type
_entity.pdbx_description
1 polymer ?
#
loop_
_entity_poly.entity_id
_entity_poly.type
_entity_poly.pdbx_seq_one_letter_code
_entity_poly.pdbx_strand_id
1 'polypeptide(L)'
;MTTMPLPVALPAWQHLQALANEPSVPLRERLAEPERARRLTWSAAGLTLDASRQAIGTEIERALLDLAAQSQIAEQREAMFRGEAINTTEDRPVLHVALRGGEAGGPWGNAIHALVQRELDRVCRFAEELRAGTVRGHAGDAFTDVVNIGIGGSDLGPRMAADALAHLASDAVRVHYVSNPDAWALWSVLRGLDAKRTLFIVSSKTFTTQETLTNAASARQWLTDQGVPADAVAQHLVAITASPAKAAELVNAILAGAQPKTLAPRAALRGEYVFSKQELARWQLTLPDKWRYKILWRE
;
A
#
# COMPACT_ATOMS: atom_id res chain seq x y z
N MET A 1 14.77 -24.01 16.10
CA MET A 1 14.82 -23.58 14.67
C MET A 1 16.22 -23.10 14.38
N THR A 2 16.93 -23.72 13.46
CA THR A 2 18.24 -23.23 13.00
C THR A 2 18.01 -21.93 12.27
N THR A 3 18.57 -20.84 12.77
CA THR A 3 18.50 -19.54 12.08
C THR A 3 19.15 -19.67 10.71
N MET A 4 18.39 -19.44 9.66
CA MET A 4 18.95 -19.42 8.30
C MET A 4 20.02 -18.32 8.22
N PRO A 5 21.16 -18.60 7.59
CA PRO A 5 22.16 -17.55 7.36
C PRO A 5 21.56 -16.44 6.48
N LEU A 6 21.99 -15.21 6.71
CA LEU A 6 21.61 -14.10 5.82
C LEU A 6 22.08 -14.41 4.38
N PRO A 7 21.28 -14.09 3.36
CA PRO A 7 21.64 -14.34 1.96
C PRO A 7 23.05 -13.87 1.60
N VAL A 8 23.47 -12.74 2.15
CA VAL A 8 24.83 -12.16 1.92
C VAL A 8 25.98 -13.03 2.41
N ALA A 9 25.73 -13.97 3.32
CA ALA A 9 26.73 -14.91 3.83
C ALA A 9 26.84 -16.19 2.98
N LEU A 10 25.96 -16.37 2.01
CA LEU A 10 25.92 -17.58 1.19
C LEU A 10 26.99 -17.54 0.06
N PRO A 11 27.63 -18.69 -0.23
CA PRO A 11 28.61 -18.79 -1.31
C PRO A 11 28.08 -18.31 -2.66
N ALA A 12 26.83 -18.62 -3.00
CA ALA A 12 26.21 -18.17 -4.24
C ALA A 12 26.07 -16.63 -4.32
N TRP A 13 25.81 -15.96 -3.18
CA TRP A 13 25.82 -14.48 -3.14
C TRP A 13 27.21 -13.91 -3.40
N GLN A 14 28.25 -14.48 -2.80
CA GLN A 14 29.64 -14.06 -3.01
C GLN A 14 30.07 -14.28 -4.46
N HIS A 15 29.63 -15.38 -5.08
CA HIS A 15 29.85 -15.63 -6.50
C HIS A 15 29.16 -14.56 -7.36
N LEU A 16 27.90 -14.23 -7.09
CA LEU A 16 27.18 -13.16 -7.79
C LEU A 16 27.86 -11.79 -7.63
N GLN A 17 28.41 -11.50 -6.45
CA GLN A 17 29.18 -10.27 -6.24
C GLN A 17 30.47 -10.25 -7.08
N ALA A 18 31.16 -11.37 -7.22
CA ALA A 18 32.32 -11.48 -8.08
C ALA A 18 31.94 -11.23 -9.54
N LEU A 19 30.90 -11.88 -10.05
CA LEU A 19 30.37 -11.68 -11.40
C LEU A 19 29.92 -10.24 -11.67
N ALA A 20 29.38 -9.55 -10.67
CA ALA A 20 28.96 -8.16 -10.79
C ALA A 20 30.14 -7.17 -10.94
N ASN A 21 31.33 -7.58 -10.50
CA ASN A 21 32.57 -6.79 -10.66
C ASN A 21 33.28 -7.07 -11.97
N GLU A 22 32.88 -8.06 -12.74
CA GLU A 22 33.42 -8.34 -14.06
C GLU A 22 32.90 -7.34 -15.11
N PRO A 23 33.67 -7.08 -16.19
CA PRO A 23 33.18 -6.27 -17.30
C PRO A 23 31.89 -6.85 -17.87
N SER A 24 30.82 -6.08 -17.83
CA SER A 24 29.51 -6.54 -18.34
C SER A 24 29.51 -6.54 -19.88
N VAL A 25 29.05 -7.64 -20.48
CA VAL A 25 28.75 -7.67 -21.91
C VAL A 25 27.55 -6.74 -22.17
N PRO A 26 27.64 -5.79 -23.08
CA PRO A 26 26.55 -4.88 -23.41
C PRO A 26 25.29 -5.64 -23.79
N LEU A 27 24.12 -5.16 -23.31
CA LEU A 27 22.83 -5.82 -23.59
C LEU A 27 22.58 -6.01 -25.09
N ARG A 28 23.02 -5.06 -25.93
CA ARG A 28 22.93 -5.13 -27.38
C ARG A 28 23.61 -6.39 -27.96
N GLU A 29 24.77 -6.77 -27.42
CA GLU A 29 25.47 -7.97 -27.84
C GLU A 29 24.77 -9.23 -27.35
N ARG A 30 24.30 -9.20 -26.10
CA ARG A 30 23.50 -10.32 -25.54
C ARG A 30 22.22 -10.57 -26.30
N LEU A 31 21.56 -9.54 -26.83
CA LEU A 31 20.34 -9.70 -27.62
C LEU A 31 20.59 -10.37 -28.97
N ALA A 32 21.85 -10.41 -29.45
CA ALA A 32 22.23 -11.15 -30.65
C ALA A 32 22.51 -12.65 -30.38
N GLU A 33 22.53 -13.10 -29.12
CA GLU A 33 22.69 -14.52 -28.78
C GLU A 33 21.53 -15.35 -29.33
N PRO A 34 21.82 -16.42 -30.12
CA PRO A 34 20.79 -17.34 -30.55
C PRO A 34 20.04 -17.94 -29.34
N GLU A 35 18.76 -18.22 -29.51
CA GLU A 35 17.92 -18.89 -28.50
C GLU A 35 17.72 -18.13 -27.16
N ARG A 36 18.35 -16.94 -27.01
CA ARG A 36 18.24 -16.15 -25.78
C ARG A 36 16.79 -15.86 -25.37
N ALA A 37 15.98 -15.40 -26.31
CA ALA A 37 14.58 -15.11 -26.06
C ALA A 37 13.84 -16.37 -25.57
N ARG A 38 14.05 -17.53 -26.22
CA ARG A 38 13.45 -18.79 -25.83
C ARG A 38 13.91 -19.26 -24.44
N ARG A 39 15.19 -19.15 -24.16
CA ARG A 39 15.79 -19.58 -22.88
C ARG A 39 15.33 -18.73 -21.69
N LEU A 40 15.16 -17.41 -21.91
CA LEU A 40 14.82 -16.46 -20.85
C LEU A 40 13.34 -16.03 -20.87
N THR A 41 12.49 -16.87 -21.47
CA THR A 41 11.03 -16.68 -21.45
C THR A 41 10.35 -17.89 -20.81
N TRP A 42 9.56 -17.66 -19.79
CA TRP A 42 8.81 -18.69 -19.07
C TRP A 42 7.33 -18.34 -19.04
N SER A 43 6.49 -19.33 -19.18
CA SER A 43 5.03 -19.17 -19.08
C SER A 43 4.48 -20.12 -18.04
N ALA A 44 3.70 -19.58 -17.10
CA ALA A 44 3.00 -20.35 -16.08
C ALA A 44 1.75 -19.57 -15.61
N ALA A 45 0.70 -20.28 -15.29
CA ALA A 45 -0.55 -19.74 -14.73
C ALA A 45 -1.14 -18.57 -15.55
N GLY A 46 -1.04 -18.61 -16.87
CA GLY A 46 -1.54 -17.55 -17.76
C GLY A 46 -0.64 -16.31 -17.84
N LEU A 47 0.51 -16.32 -17.17
CA LEU A 47 1.50 -15.25 -17.22
C LEU A 47 2.72 -15.68 -18.04
N THR A 48 3.31 -14.73 -18.76
CA THR A 48 4.59 -14.93 -19.46
C THR A 48 5.59 -13.91 -18.94
N LEU A 49 6.71 -14.41 -18.43
CA LEU A 49 7.86 -13.61 -18.03
C LEU A 49 8.92 -13.66 -19.14
N ASP A 50 9.22 -12.54 -19.78
CA ASP A 50 10.32 -12.37 -20.70
C ASP A 50 11.46 -11.60 -20.01
N ALA A 51 12.52 -12.31 -19.64
CA ALA A 51 13.74 -11.75 -19.06
C ALA A 51 14.86 -11.60 -20.11
N SER A 52 14.59 -11.73 -21.40
CA SER A 52 15.61 -11.66 -22.45
C SER A 52 16.35 -10.33 -22.49
N ARG A 53 15.72 -9.24 -22.02
CA ARG A 53 16.29 -7.89 -21.95
C ARG A 53 16.99 -7.57 -20.63
N GLN A 54 17.11 -8.54 -19.72
CA GLN A 54 17.90 -8.38 -18.50
C GLN A 54 19.40 -8.63 -18.79
N ALA A 55 20.29 -8.00 -18.04
CA ALA A 55 21.74 -8.20 -18.17
C ALA A 55 22.20 -9.55 -17.58
N ILE A 56 21.47 -10.64 -17.88
CA ILE A 56 21.70 -11.99 -17.36
C ILE A 56 22.37 -12.84 -18.42
N GLY A 57 23.59 -13.31 -18.15
CA GLY A 57 24.25 -14.37 -18.88
C GLY A 57 24.01 -15.75 -18.24
N THR A 58 24.44 -16.81 -18.91
CA THR A 58 24.22 -18.19 -18.42
C THR A 58 24.82 -18.43 -17.04
N GLU A 59 25.97 -17.86 -16.75
CA GLU A 59 26.65 -17.99 -15.46
C GLU A 59 25.91 -17.26 -14.35
N ILE A 60 25.45 -16.03 -14.59
CA ILE A 60 24.60 -15.28 -13.65
C ILE A 60 23.29 -16.02 -13.40
N GLU A 61 22.68 -16.59 -14.43
CA GLU A 61 21.45 -17.39 -14.28
C GLU A 61 21.66 -18.60 -13.35
N ARG A 62 22.74 -19.34 -13.54
CA ARG A 62 23.10 -20.45 -12.65
C ARG A 62 23.34 -19.99 -11.21
N ALA A 63 24.13 -18.94 -11.03
CA ALA A 63 24.42 -18.40 -9.70
C ALA A 63 23.15 -17.87 -8.99
N LEU A 64 22.17 -17.32 -9.72
CA LEU A 64 20.87 -16.95 -9.16
C LEU A 64 20.05 -18.17 -8.73
N LEU A 65 20.05 -19.25 -9.51
CA LEU A 65 19.40 -20.51 -9.13
C LEU A 65 20.07 -21.17 -7.92
N ASP A 66 21.41 -21.14 -7.88
CA ASP A 66 22.18 -21.63 -6.73
C ASP A 66 21.86 -20.81 -5.47
N LEU A 67 21.72 -19.48 -5.59
CA LEU A 67 21.31 -18.61 -4.50
C LEU A 67 19.90 -18.98 -4.00
N ALA A 68 18.97 -19.22 -4.92
CA ALA A 68 17.62 -19.64 -4.58
C ALA A 68 17.62 -20.99 -3.82
N ALA A 69 18.43 -21.94 -4.28
CA ALA A 69 18.57 -23.24 -3.61
C ALA A 69 19.22 -23.12 -2.22
N GLN A 70 20.33 -22.38 -2.11
CA GLN A 70 21.01 -22.16 -0.83
C GLN A 70 20.16 -21.35 0.16
N SER A 71 19.28 -20.48 -0.34
CA SER A 71 18.28 -19.75 0.46
C SER A 71 17.03 -20.58 0.78
N GLN A 72 16.99 -21.85 0.40
CA GLN A 72 15.87 -22.78 0.68
C GLN A 72 14.51 -22.22 0.24
N ILE A 73 14.44 -21.54 -0.91
CA ILE A 73 13.19 -20.88 -1.37
C ILE A 73 12.09 -21.92 -1.61
N ALA A 74 12.42 -23.10 -2.13
CA ALA A 74 11.43 -24.16 -2.36
C ALA A 74 10.84 -24.68 -1.04
N GLU A 75 11.68 -24.94 -0.05
CA GLU A 75 11.29 -25.40 1.29
C GLU A 75 10.44 -24.36 2.02
N GLN A 76 10.83 -23.09 1.95
CA GLN A 76 10.07 -21.99 2.53
C GLN A 76 8.70 -21.81 1.85
N ARG A 77 8.64 -21.96 0.54
CA ARG A 77 7.37 -21.96 -0.21
C ARG A 77 6.45 -23.08 0.28
N GLU A 78 6.96 -24.31 0.38
CA GLU A 78 6.17 -25.44 0.86
C GLU A 78 5.71 -25.24 2.31
N ALA A 79 6.58 -24.71 3.17
CA ALA A 79 6.25 -24.36 4.56
C ALA A 79 5.13 -23.30 4.61
N MET A 80 5.19 -22.28 3.73
CA MET A 80 4.12 -21.28 3.58
C MET A 80 2.78 -21.93 3.22
N PHE A 81 2.79 -22.84 2.24
CA PHE A 81 1.57 -23.53 1.83
C PHE A 81 1.04 -24.50 2.89
N ARG A 82 1.89 -25.00 3.78
CA ARG A 82 1.46 -25.79 4.96
C ARG A 82 0.98 -24.94 6.13
N GLY A 83 1.08 -23.60 6.04
CA GLY A 83 0.67 -22.67 7.09
C GLY A 83 1.63 -22.64 8.28
N GLU A 84 2.91 -22.97 8.08
CA GLU A 84 3.94 -22.88 9.12
C GLU A 84 4.27 -21.40 9.42
N ALA A 85 4.75 -21.12 10.65
CA ALA A 85 5.12 -19.79 11.10
C ALA A 85 6.47 -19.34 10.50
N ILE A 86 6.49 -19.07 9.18
CA ILE A 86 7.68 -18.63 8.44
C ILE A 86 8.00 -17.15 8.58
N ASN A 87 7.05 -16.33 9.02
CA ASN A 87 7.32 -14.92 9.32
C ASN A 87 7.96 -14.80 10.71
N THR A 88 9.27 -14.87 10.75
CA THR A 88 10.07 -14.87 11.99
C THR A 88 10.05 -13.53 12.71
N THR A 89 9.71 -12.42 12.05
CA THR A 89 9.63 -11.08 12.66
C THR A 89 8.33 -10.85 13.43
N GLU A 90 7.26 -11.53 13.03
CA GLU A 90 5.94 -11.42 13.67
C GLU A 90 5.49 -12.75 14.31
N ASP A 91 6.34 -13.76 14.27
CA ASP A 91 6.12 -15.13 14.80
C ASP A 91 4.75 -15.71 14.38
N ARG A 92 4.49 -15.71 13.07
CA ARG A 92 3.20 -16.18 12.55
C ARG A 92 3.29 -16.77 11.14
N PRO A 93 2.26 -17.54 10.71
CA PRO A 93 2.10 -17.97 9.33
C PRO A 93 1.91 -16.81 8.36
N VAL A 94 2.25 -17.05 7.10
CA VAL A 94 1.99 -16.17 5.96
C VAL A 94 0.84 -16.75 5.16
N LEU A 95 -0.39 -16.26 5.40
CA LEU A 95 -1.62 -16.88 4.91
C LEU A 95 -2.29 -16.14 3.73
N HIS A 96 -1.60 -15.24 3.04
CA HIS A 96 -2.16 -14.52 1.89
C HIS A 96 -2.63 -15.47 0.76
N VAL A 97 -2.06 -16.66 0.67
CA VAL A 97 -2.49 -17.72 -0.27
C VAL A 97 -3.91 -18.22 0.03
N ALA A 98 -4.35 -18.18 1.29
CA ALA A 98 -5.71 -18.57 1.68
C ALA A 98 -6.79 -17.63 1.11
N LEU A 99 -6.44 -16.40 0.72
CA LEU A 99 -7.34 -15.45 0.07
C LEU A 99 -7.63 -15.79 -1.40
N ARG A 100 -6.84 -16.68 -2.02
CA ARG A 100 -6.95 -17.03 -3.45
C ARG A 100 -7.88 -18.21 -3.72
N GLY A 101 -8.64 -18.60 -2.74
CA GLY A 101 -9.46 -19.80 -2.81
C GLY A 101 -8.65 -21.03 -2.40
N GLY A 102 -9.31 -21.96 -1.86
CA GLY A 102 -8.85 -23.26 -1.46
C GLY A 102 -10.09 -24.03 -1.07
N GLU A 103 -10.04 -25.35 -1.14
CA GLU A 103 -11.11 -26.19 -0.63
C GLU A 103 -11.30 -25.92 0.86
N ALA A 104 -12.54 -25.93 1.34
CA ALA A 104 -12.84 -25.92 2.76
C ALA A 104 -12.05 -27.07 3.42
N GLY A 105 -11.23 -26.76 4.43
CA GLY A 105 -10.36 -27.74 5.05
C GLY A 105 -8.96 -27.89 4.46
N GLY A 106 -8.52 -26.97 3.60
CA GLY A 106 -7.11 -26.89 3.18
C GLY A 106 -6.13 -26.88 4.37
N PRO A 107 -4.82 -26.86 4.12
CA PRO A 107 -3.80 -27.03 5.17
C PRO A 107 -3.92 -26.01 6.33
N TRP A 108 -4.66 -24.93 6.13
CA TRP A 108 -4.92 -23.89 7.15
C TRP A 108 -6.16 -24.17 8.02
N GLY A 109 -6.95 -25.20 7.67
CA GLY A 109 -8.14 -25.60 8.39
C GLY A 109 -9.40 -24.77 8.12
N ASN A 110 -10.53 -25.32 8.49
CA ASN A 110 -11.85 -24.73 8.26
C ASN A 110 -12.03 -23.36 8.92
N ALA A 111 -11.37 -23.12 10.05
CA ALA A 111 -11.47 -21.84 10.78
C ALA A 111 -10.93 -20.65 9.96
N ILE A 112 -9.78 -20.82 9.30
CA ILE A 112 -9.18 -19.81 8.44
C ILE A 112 -10.03 -19.60 7.18
N HIS A 113 -10.51 -20.69 6.57
CA HIS A 113 -11.42 -20.59 5.43
C HIS A 113 -12.70 -19.80 5.79
N ALA A 114 -13.36 -20.15 6.89
CA ALA A 114 -14.56 -19.46 7.35
C ALA A 114 -14.30 -17.99 7.69
N LEU A 115 -13.13 -17.66 8.26
CA LEU A 115 -12.72 -16.29 8.52
C LEU A 115 -12.60 -15.51 7.21
N VAL A 116 -11.91 -16.06 6.21
CA VAL A 116 -11.72 -15.42 4.90
C VAL A 116 -13.05 -15.16 4.22
N GLN A 117 -13.95 -16.16 4.17
CA GLN A 117 -15.26 -16.00 3.54
C GLN A 117 -16.11 -14.93 4.26
N ARG A 118 -16.17 -14.98 5.58
CA ARG A 118 -16.91 -13.99 6.37
C ARG A 118 -16.42 -12.55 6.11
N GLU A 119 -15.12 -12.32 6.08
CA GLU A 119 -14.58 -10.97 5.83
C GLU A 119 -14.79 -10.55 4.37
N LEU A 120 -14.68 -11.46 3.42
CA LEU A 120 -14.98 -11.20 2.01
C LEU A 120 -16.46 -10.80 1.83
N ASP A 121 -17.40 -11.58 2.38
CA ASP A 121 -18.83 -11.30 2.32
C ASP A 121 -19.15 -9.94 2.96
N ARG A 122 -18.47 -9.60 4.05
CA ARG A 122 -18.64 -8.32 4.74
C ARG A 122 -18.17 -7.15 3.89
N VAL A 123 -17.02 -7.28 3.21
CA VAL A 123 -16.49 -6.25 2.29
C VAL A 123 -17.40 -6.08 1.07
N CYS A 124 -17.84 -7.19 0.46
CA CYS A 124 -18.73 -7.16 -0.69
C CYS A 124 -20.08 -6.51 -0.36
N ARG A 125 -20.68 -6.91 0.76
CA ARG A 125 -21.95 -6.34 1.23
C ARG A 125 -21.83 -4.84 1.48
N PHE A 126 -20.79 -4.39 2.18
CA PHE A 126 -20.57 -2.97 2.42
C PHE A 126 -20.41 -2.19 1.10
N ALA A 127 -19.68 -2.74 0.12
CA ALA A 127 -19.52 -2.11 -1.18
C ALA A 127 -20.84 -2.02 -1.97
N GLU A 128 -21.70 -3.03 -1.85
CA GLU A 128 -23.05 -3.03 -2.46
C GLU A 128 -23.97 -2.01 -1.78
N GLU A 129 -24.00 -1.97 -0.47
CA GLU A 129 -24.78 -1.02 0.34
C GLU A 129 -24.34 0.43 0.05
N LEU A 130 -23.02 0.66 -0.10
CA LEU A 130 -22.49 1.96 -0.43
C LEU A 130 -22.94 2.40 -1.83
N ARG A 131 -22.83 1.52 -2.83
CA ARG A 131 -23.30 1.79 -4.21
C ARG A 131 -24.80 1.99 -4.31
N ALA A 132 -25.56 1.28 -3.51
CA ALA A 132 -27.02 1.43 -3.43
C ALA A 132 -27.46 2.71 -2.68
N GLY A 133 -26.50 3.45 -2.08
CA GLY A 133 -26.79 4.66 -1.30
C GLY A 133 -27.51 4.37 0.02
N THR A 134 -27.47 3.15 0.54
CA THR A 134 -28.03 2.78 1.84
C THR A 134 -27.11 3.13 3.00
N VAL A 135 -25.79 3.14 2.77
CA VAL A 135 -24.81 3.72 3.70
C VAL A 135 -24.83 5.24 3.51
N ARG A 136 -25.07 5.97 4.58
CA ARG A 136 -25.32 7.41 4.54
C ARG A 136 -24.44 8.17 5.53
N GLY A 137 -24.09 9.40 5.17
CA GLY A 137 -23.43 10.36 6.04
C GLY A 137 -24.38 10.94 7.09
N HIS A 138 -23.84 11.77 7.96
CA HIS A 138 -24.52 12.37 9.10
C HIS A 138 -25.80 13.17 8.73
N ALA A 139 -25.84 13.76 7.56
CA ALA A 139 -26.97 14.55 7.07
C ALA A 139 -28.02 13.69 6.33
N GLY A 140 -27.82 12.37 6.25
CA GLY A 140 -28.70 11.45 5.53
C GLY A 140 -28.41 11.36 4.02
N ASP A 141 -27.38 12.02 3.52
CA ASP A 141 -26.95 11.96 2.13
C ASP A 141 -26.23 10.65 1.83
N ALA A 142 -26.44 10.10 0.63
CA ALA A 142 -25.65 8.99 0.12
C ALA A 142 -24.22 9.47 -0.22
N PHE A 143 -23.22 8.63 0.04
CA PHE A 143 -21.86 8.93 -0.33
C PHE A 143 -21.67 8.83 -1.85
N THR A 144 -21.00 9.82 -2.42
CA THR A 144 -20.61 9.86 -3.83
C THR A 144 -19.11 9.77 -4.03
N ASP A 145 -18.35 10.00 -2.96
CA ASP A 145 -16.90 10.00 -2.99
C ASP A 145 -16.33 9.17 -1.85
N VAL A 146 -15.40 8.30 -2.17
CA VAL A 146 -14.66 7.48 -1.23
C VAL A 146 -13.18 7.82 -1.35
N VAL A 147 -12.56 8.21 -0.24
CA VAL A 147 -11.13 8.55 -0.18
C VAL A 147 -10.40 7.48 0.61
N ASN A 148 -9.61 6.65 -0.08
CA ASN A 148 -8.73 5.68 0.58
C ASN A 148 -7.44 6.36 1.05
N ILE A 149 -7.19 6.32 2.35
CA ILE A 149 -5.96 6.80 2.98
C ILE A 149 -5.15 5.57 3.39
N GLY A 150 -4.03 5.34 2.72
CA GLY A 150 -3.17 4.20 2.98
C GLY A 150 -1.85 4.31 2.22
N ILE A 151 -0.81 3.58 2.64
CA ILE A 151 0.54 3.65 2.07
C ILE A 151 1.02 2.25 1.69
N GLY A 152 1.83 2.17 0.64
CA GLY A 152 2.39 0.90 0.16
C GLY A 152 1.30 -0.08 -0.24
N GLY A 153 1.24 -1.25 0.39
CA GLY A 153 0.23 -2.28 0.10
C GLY A 153 -1.21 -1.86 0.36
N SER A 154 -1.42 -0.85 1.21
CA SER A 154 -2.74 -0.29 1.50
C SER A 154 -3.20 0.76 0.46
N ASP A 155 -2.35 1.11 -0.50
CA ASP A 155 -2.64 2.02 -1.61
C ASP A 155 -2.46 1.34 -2.97
N LEU A 156 -1.27 0.77 -3.23
CA LEU A 156 -0.87 0.34 -4.58
C LEU A 156 -1.78 -0.74 -5.16
N GLY A 157 -2.11 -1.77 -4.38
CA GLY A 157 -2.99 -2.85 -4.83
C GLY A 157 -4.41 -2.36 -5.12
N PRO A 158 -5.08 -1.71 -4.16
CA PRO A 158 -6.42 -1.15 -4.37
C PRO A 158 -6.49 -0.14 -5.51
N ARG A 159 -5.51 0.78 -5.62
CA ARG A 159 -5.43 1.77 -6.71
C ARG A 159 -5.28 1.09 -8.06
N MET A 160 -4.32 0.17 -8.19
CA MET A 160 -4.12 -0.60 -9.42
C MET A 160 -5.39 -1.32 -9.87
N ALA A 161 -6.10 -1.96 -8.93
CA ALA A 161 -7.34 -2.66 -9.24
C ALA A 161 -8.45 -1.69 -9.69
N ALA A 162 -8.59 -0.55 -9.00
CA ALA A 162 -9.58 0.47 -9.38
C ALA A 162 -9.28 1.07 -10.75
N ASP A 163 -8.02 1.41 -11.04
CA ASP A 163 -7.61 1.95 -12.35
C ASP A 163 -7.81 0.92 -13.46
N ALA A 164 -7.41 -0.34 -13.24
CA ALA A 164 -7.55 -1.41 -14.24
C ALA A 164 -9.02 -1.72 -14.58
N LEU A 165 -9.91 -1.61 -13.59
CA LEU A 165 -11.33 -1.92 -13.72
C LEU A 165 -12.22 -0.67 -13.89
N ALA A 166 -11.63 0.50 -14.08
CA ALA A 166 -12.37 1.78 -14.17
C ALA A 166 -13.46 1.75 -15.26
N HIS A 167 -13.22 1.05 -16.36
CA HIS A 167 -14.19 0.89 -17.45
C HIS A 167 -15.44 0.07 -17.07
N LEU A 168 -15.41 -0.64 -15.95
CA LEU A 168 -16.54 -1.39 -15.38
C LEU A 168 -17.20 -0.67 -14.20
N ALA A 169 -16.61 0.46 -13.76
CA ALA A 169 -17.13 1.20 -12.63
C ALA A 169 -18.46 1.88 -12.95
N SER A 170 -19.35 1.97 -11.97
CA SER A 170 -20.55 2.81 -12.08
C SER A 170 -20.23 4.24 -11.66
N ASP A 171 -20.97 5.21 -12.18
CA ASP A 171 -20.86 6.62 -11.82
C ASP A 171 -21.40 6.94 -10.40
N ALA A 172 -21.95 5.96 -9.70
CA ALA A 172 -22.58 6.15 -8.41
C ALA A 172 -21.59 6.59 -7.31
N VAL A 173 -20.35 6.07 -7.34
CA VAL A 173 -19.32 6.35 -6.35
C VAL A 173 -17.96 6.53 -7.04
N ARG A 174 -17.31 7.65 -6.77
CA ARG A 174 -15.94 7.93 -7.22
C ARG A 174 -14.95 7.53 -6.13
N VAL A 175 -13.84 6.92 -6.51
CA VAL A 175 -12.79 6.49 -5.57
C VAL A 175 -11.54 7.33 -5.77
N HIS A 176 -11.02 7.85 -4.67
CA HIS A 176 -9.80 8.66 -4.60
C HIS A 176 -8.78 7.99 -3.71
N TYR A 177 -7.50 8.23 -3.96
CA TYR A 177 -6.39 7.61 -3.23
C TYR A 177 -5.41 8.67 -2.71
N VAL A 178 -5.11 8.61 -1.41
CA VAL A 178 -4.13 9.48 -0.75
C VAL A 178 -3.12 8.58 -0.03
N SER A 179 -1.89 8.56 -0.56
CA SER A 179 -0.80 7.71 -0.06
C SER A 179 0.45 8.49 0.37
N ASN A 180 0.42 9.80 0.28
CA ASN A 180 1.55 10.67 0.63
C ASN A 180 1.16 11.55 1.82
N PRO A 181 2.04 11.72 2.86
CA PRO A 181 1.82 12.67 3.95
C PRO A 181 1.93 14.14 3.51
N ASP A 182 2.35 14.40 2.28
CA ASP A 182 2.36 15.74 1.73
C ASP A 182 0.94 16.33 1.73
N ALA A 183 0.83 17.51 2.30
CA ALA A 183 -0.43 18.20 2.46
C ALA A 183 -1.16 18.46 1.13
N TRP A 184 -0.41 18.71 0.06
CA TRP A 184 -0.97 18.91 -1.26
C TRP A 184 -1.65 17.64 -1.79
N ALA A 185 -1.11 16.45 -1.48
CA ALA A 185 -1.69 15.18 -1.91
C ALA A 185 -3.13 15.01 -1.38
N LEU A 186 -3.34 15.29 -0.09
CA LEU A 186 -4.67 15.25 0.52
C LEU A 186 -5.54 16.42 0.03
N TRP A 187 -5.02 17.65 0.07
CA TRP A 187 -5.79 18.84 -0.30
C TRP A 187 -6.25 18.83 -1.77
N SER A 188 -5.42 18.35 -2.69
CA SER A 188 -5.77 18.26 -4.12
C SER A 188 -6.99 17.37 -4.36
N VAL A 189 -7.20 16.36 -3.55
CA VAL A 189 -8.39 15.50 -3.55
C VAL A 189 -9.56 16.25 -2.90
N LEU A 190 -9.39 16.74 -1.67
CA LEU A 190 -10.48 17.27 -0.85
C LEU A 190 -11.12 18.56 -1.39
N ARG A 191 -10.36 19.40 -2.10
CA ARG A 191 -10.84 20.72 -2.60
C ARG A 191 -12.05 20.67 -3.50
N GLY A 192 -12.35 19.51 -4.11
CA GLY A 192 -13.48 19.34 -5.03
C GLY A 192 -14.60 18.47 -4.47
N LEU A 193 -14.51 18.05 -3.19
CA LEU A 193 -15.44 17.12 -2.58
C LEU A 193 -16.45 17.82 -1.66
N ASP A 194 -17.65 17.25 -1.59
CA ASP A 194 -18.66 17.61 -0.61
C ASP A 194 -18.48 16.74 0.65
N ALA A 195 -18.19 17.36 1.79
CA ALA A 195 -17.94 16.66 3.04
C ALA A 195 -19.13 15.81 3.51
N LYS A 196 -20.37 16.21 3.22
CA LYS A 196 -21.58 15.45 3.58
C LYS A 196 -21.69 14.14 2.81
N ARG A 197 -21.05 14.06 1.65
CA ARG A 197 -21.13 12.96 0.69
C ARG A 197 -19.77 12.24 0.50
N THR A 198 -18.80 12.50 1.38
CA THR A 198 -17.47 11.92 1.34
C THR A 198 -17.28 10.92 2.48
N LEU A 199 -16.86 9.69 2.13
CA LEU A 199 -16.46 8.63 3.05
C LEU A 199 -14.94 8.45 2.99
N PHE A 200 -14.28 8.33 4.14
CA PHE A 200 -12.87 8.00 4.22
C PHE A 200 -12.66 6.55 4.63
N ILE A 201 -11.79 5.85 3.92
CA ILE A 201 -11.30 4.53 4.30
C ILE A 201 -9.87 4.69 4.79
N VAL A 202 -9.61 4.40 6.07
CA VAL A 202 -8.29 4.44 6.67
C VAL A 202 -7.72 3.03 6.68
N SER A 203 -6.76 2.77 5.78
CA SER A 203 -6.19 1.43 5.54
C SER A 203 -4.81 1.32 6.14
N SER A 204 -4.66 0.52 7.21
CA SER A 204 -3.35 0.24 7.82
C SER A 204 -3.35 -1.10 8.54
N LYS A 205 -2.46 -2.02 8.16
CA LYS A 205 -2.37 -3.38 8.75
C LYS A 205 -2.25 -3.34 10.27
N THR A 206 -1.34 -2.55 10.80
CA THR A 206 -1.05 -2.44 12.24
C THR A 206 -1.71 -1.25 12.92
N PHE A 207 -2.26 -0.33 12.14
CA PHE A 207 -2.79 0.96 12.58
C PHE A 207 -1.76 1.79 13.38
N THR A 208 -0.49 1.76 12.93
CA THR A 208 0.63 2.47 13.54
C THR A 208 1.41 3.32 12.53
N THR A 209 1.02 3.28 11.24
CA THR A 209 1.69 4.03 10.17
C THR A 209 1.41 5.52 10.34
N GLN A 210 2.43 6.30 10.71
CA GLN A 210 2.29 7.71 11.08
C GLN A 210 1.67 8.55 9.96
N GLU A 211 2.10 8.36 8.72
CA GLU A 211 1.61 9.09 7.56
C GLU A 211 0.12 8.84 7.32
N THR A 212 -0.31 7.58 7.43
CA THR A 212 -1.74 7.22 7.32
C THR A 212 -2.57 7.88 8.42
N LEU A 213 -2.07 7.85 9.65
CA LEU A 213 -2.76 8.46 10.81
C LEU A 213 -2.78 9.99 10.73
N THR A 214 -1.71 10.60 10.23
CA THR A 214 -1.64 12.06 9.99
C THR A 214 -2.68 12.49 8.95
N ASN A 215 -2.77 11.78 7.83
CA ASN A 215 -3.77 12.06 6.81
C ASN A 215 -5.20 11.81 7.31
N ALA A 216 -5.41 10.77 8.12
CA ALA A 216 -6.73 10.50 8.74
C ALA A 216 -7.15 11.62 9.72
N ALA A 217 -6.22 12.12 10.53
CA ALA A 217 -6.48 13.26 11.41
C ALA A 217 -6.78 14.54 10.62
N SER A 218 -6.08 14.76 9.50
CA SER A 218 -6.33 15.89 8.60
C SER A 218 -7.68 15.77 7.90
N ALA A 219 -8.06 14.57 7.48
CA ALA A 219 -9.38 14.31 6.88
C ALA A 219 -10.52 14.57 7.88
N ARG A 220 -10.35 14.12 9.14
CA ARG A 220 -11.28 14.46 10.23
C ARG A 220 -11.41 15.97 10.42
N GLN A 221 -10.28 16.69 10.48
CA GLN A 221 -10.30 18.14 10.64
C GLN A 221 -11.03 18.81 9.48
N TRP A 222 -10.77 18.36 8.25
CA TRP A 222 -11.48 18.86 7.08
C TRP A 222 -12.99 18.63 7.19
N LEU A 223 -13.45 17.45 7.59
CA LEU A 223 -14.88 17.17 7.81
C LEU A 223 -15.50 18.18 8.79
N THR A 224 -14.84 18.44 9.92
CA THR A 224 -15.36 19.39 10.93
C THR A 224 -15.31 20.84 10.45
N ASP A 225 -14.27 21.23 9.70
CA ASP A 225 -14.16 22.57 9.12
C ASP A 225 -15.24 22.82 8.03
N GLN A 226 -15.74 21.75 7.40
CA GLN A 226 -16.85 21.78 6.44
C GLN A 226 -18.23 21.61 7.10
N GLY A 227 -18.30 21.61 8.42
CA GLY A 227 -19.55 21.61 9.19
C GLY A 227 -20.12 20.24 9.56
N VAL A 228 -19.37 19.14 9.39
CA VAL A 228 -19.75 17.85 9.96
C VAL A 228 -19.60 17.91 11.47
N PRO A 229 -20.66 17.64 12.28
CA PRO A 229 -20.56 17.63 13.73
C PRO A 229 -19.49 16.67 14.24
N ALA A 230 -18.76 17.07 15.27
CA ALA A 230 -17.61 16.29 15.76
C ALA A 230 -18.00 14.86 16.22
N ASP A 231 -19.17 14.70 16.79
CA ASP A 231 -19.77 13.43 17.22
C ASP A 231 -20.28 12.57 16.06
N ALA A 232 -20.51 13.18 14.89
CA ALA A 232 -20.98 12.50 13.69
C ALA A 232 -19.85 12.11 12.72
N VAL A 233 -18.62 12.57 12.91
CA VAL A 233 -17.48 12.26 12.04
C VAL A 233 -17.25 10.76 11.87
N ALA A 234 -17.56 9.95 12.89
CA ALA A 234 -17.44 8.50 12.84
C ALA A 234 -18.27 7.87 11.69
N GLN A 235 -19.37 8.50 11.29
CA GLN A 235 -20.22 8.03 10.18
C GLN A 235 -19.55 8.20 8.82
N HIS A 236 -18.49 8.99 8.76
CA HIS A 236 -17.69 9.26 7.56
C HIS A 236 -16.34 8.51 7.52
N LEU A 237 -16.11 7.58 8.45
CA LEU A 237 -14.85 6.86 8.59
C LEU A 237 -15.04 5.36 8.62
N VAL A 238 -14.24 4.64 7.83
CA VAL A 238 -14.12 3.17 7.85
C VAL A 238 -12.67 2.80 8.07
N ALA A 239 -12.39 1.86 8.96
CA ALA A 239 -11.05 1.33 9.18
C ALA A 239 -10.89 -0.04 8.53
N ILE A 240 -9.80 -0.23 7.77
CA ILE A 240 -9.35 -1.53 7.26
C ILE A 240 -8.04 -1.89 7.95
N THR A 241 -8.06 -2.96 8.76
CA THR A 241 -6.91 -3.31 9.62
C THR A 241 -6.90 -4.78 10.02
N ALA A 242 -5.70 -5.31 10.30
CA ALA A 242 -5.52 -6.60 10.99
C ALA A 242 -5.44 -6.44 12.52
N SER A 243 -5.58 -5.22 13.05
CA SER A 243 -5.50 -4.90 14.48
C SER A 243 -6.73 -4.10 14.94
N PRO A 244 -7.93 -4.72 15.02
CA PRO A 244 -9.17 -4.00 15.32
C PRO A 244 -9.15 -3.23 16.65
N ALA A 245 -8.54 -3.78 17.68
CA ALA A 245 -8.43 -3.11 18.98
C ALA A 245 -7.63 -1.80 18.91
N LYS A 246 -6.49 -1.81 18.22
CA LYS A 246 -5.71 -0.59 17.99
C LYS A 246 -6.44 0.40 17.09
N ALA A 247 -7.16 -0.08 16.09
CA ALA A 247 -7.96 0.79 15.25
C ALA A 247 -9.05 1.48 16.06
N ALA A 248 -9.78 0.76 16.92
CA ALA A 248 -10.81 1.34 17.79
C ALA A 248 -10.22 2.40 18.74
N GLU A 249 -9.09 2.11 19.38
CA GLU A 249 -8.40 3.06 20.27
C GLU A 249 -8.00 4.35 19.53
N LEU A 250 -7.35 4.20 18.38
CA LEU A 250 -6.86 5.34 17.60
C LEU A 250 -7.98 6.10 16.89
N VAL A 251 -9.00 5.42 16.39
CA VAL A 251 -10.18 6.09 15.83
C VAL A 251 -10.86 6.90 16.93
N ASN A 252 -11.04 6.35 18.12
CA ASN A 252 -11.59 7.10 19.26
C ASN A 252 -10.70 8.31 19.63
N ALA A 253 -9.37 8.17 19.63
CA ALA A 253 -8.46 9.27 19.87
C ALA A 253 -8.54 10.34 18.76
N ILE A 254 -8.62 9.94 17.50
CA ILE A 254 -8.83 10.83 16.35
C ILE A 254 -10.18 11.55 16.50
N LEU A 255 -11.25 10.84 16.82
CA LEU A 255 -12.57 11.42 17.03
C LEU A 255 -12.60 12.41 18.20
N ALA A 256 -11.84 12.13 19.28
CA ALA A 256 -11.66 13.05 20.40
C ALA A 256 -10.79 14.28 20.08
N GLY A 257 -10.26 14.39 18.84
CA GLY A 257 -9.44 15.50 18.41
C GLY A 257 -7.97 15.42 18.77
N ALA A 258 -7.49 14.24 19.19
CA ALA A 258 -6.06 14.01 19.41
C ALA A 258 -5.28 14.18 18.09
N GLN A 259 -4.22 14.98 18.14
CA GLN A 259 -3.31 15.14 17.01
C GLN A 259 -2.17 14.11 17.14
N PRO A 260 -1.73 13.46 16.05
CA PRO A 260 -0.48 12.71 16.06
C PRO A 260 0.66 13.64 16.48
N LYS A 261 1.56 13.15 17.32
CA LYS A 261 2.64 13.97 17.93
C LYS A 261 3.65 14.56 16.92
N THR A 262 3.53 14.25 15.63
CA THR A 262 4.47 14.65 14.58
C THR A 262 3.73 15.17 13.37
N LEU A 263 4.11 16.34 12.90
CA LEU A 263 3.61 17.13 11.78
C LEU A 263 2.36 17.98 12.10
N ALA A 264 2.48 19.27 11.90
CA ALA A 264 1.42 20.24 12.12
C ALA A 264 0.46 20.31 10.90
N PRO A 265 -0.71 19.63 10.91
CA PRO A 265 -1.56 19.52 9.73
C PRO A 265 -2.33 20.79 9.37
N ARG A 266 -2.42 21.75 10.31
CA ARG A 266 -3.26 22.95 10.11
C ARG A 266 -2.79 23.87 8.99
N ALA A 267 -1.48 24.05 8.84
CA ALA A 267 -0.89 24.85 7.76
C ALA A 267 -1.11 24.17 6.39
N ALA A 268 -1.06 22.87 6.37
CA ALA A 268 -1.18 22.04 5.20
C ALA A 268 -2.57 22.10 4.54
N LEU A 269 -3.64 22.04 5.33
CA LEU A 269 -5.02 22.13 4.82
C LEU A 269 -5.39 23.52 4.28
N ARG A 270 -4.63 24.54 4.65
CA ARG A 270 -4.77 25.90 4.12
C ARG A 270 -3.94 26.18 2.87
N GLY A 271 -3.21 25.18 2.36
CA GLY A 271 -2.28 25.35 1.26
C GLY A 271 -1.04 26.18 1.60
N GLU A 272 -0.70 26.25 2.88
CA GLU A 272 0.49 26.92 3.39
C GLU A 272 1.61 25.89 3.58
N TYR A 273 2.68 26.02 2.82
CA TYR A 273 3.88 25.19 2.95
C TYR A 273 4.91 25.93 3.81
N VAL A 274 5.37 25.30 4.88
CA VAL A 274 6.43 25.85 5.74
C VAL A 274 7.70 25.05 5.47
N PHE A 275 8.64 25.66 4.75
CA PHE A 275 9.98 25.13 4.56
C PHE A 275 10.99 25.96 5.34
N SER A 276 11.97 25.32 5.95
CA SER A 276 13.11 26.06 6.50
C SER A 276 14.00 26.60 5.38
N LYS A 277 14.69 27.69 5.63
CA LYS A 277 15.69 28.23 4.67
C LYS A 277 16.74 27.19 4.29
N GLN A 278 17.09 26.29 5.21
CA GLN A 278 18.06 25.21 4.99
C GLN A 278 17.53 24.14 4.04
N GLU A 279 16.24 23.79 4.09
CA GLU A 279 15.63 22.83 3.18
C GLU A 279 15.53 23.36 1.76
N LEU A 280 15.14 24.63 1.57
CA LEU A 280 15.12 25.25 0.25
C LEU A 280 16.51 25.40 -0.36
N ALA A 281 17.52 25.77 0.42
CA ALA A 281 18.90 25.82 -0.03
C ALA A 281 19.44 24.44 -0.40
N ARG A 282 19.07 23.39 0.34
CA ARG A 282 19.46 21.99 0.07
C ARG A 282 18.88 21.47 -1.24
N TRP A 283 17.71 21.94 -1.65
CA TRP A 283 17.08 21.50 -2.88
C TRP A 283 17.36 22.39 -4.09
N GLN A 284 18.15 23.46 -3.92
CA GLN A 284 18.48 24.42 -4.98
C GLN A 284 17.25 24.93 -5.76
N LEU A 285 16.10 25.02 -5.09
CA LEU A 285 14.84 25.41 -5.72
C LEU A 285 14.73 26.93 -5.81
N THR A 286 14.78 27.44 -7.05
CA THR A 286 14.40 28.80 -7.37
C THR A 286 12.91 28.78 -7.74
N LEU A 287 12.05 29.21 -6.81
CA LEU A 287 10.62 29.29 -7.10
C LEU A 287 10.28 30.56 -7.89
N PRO A 288 9.45 30.48 -8.93
CA PRO A 288 8.94 31.67 -9.64
C PRO A 288 8.21 32.63 -8.68
N ASP A 289 8.31 33.93 -8.92
CA ASP A 289 7.75 34.98 -8.04
C ASP A 289 6.28 34.81 -7.70
N LYS A 290 5.47 34.28 -8.64
CA LYS A 290 4.05 33.97 -8.44
C LYS A 290 3.76 32.91 -7.37
N TRP A 291 4.76 32.12 -6.92
CA TRP A 291 4.64 31.07 -5.92
C TRP A 291 5.11 31.53 -4.53
N ARG A 292 5.71 32.74 -4.41
CA ARG A 292 6.26 33.26 -3.16
C ARG A 292 5.20 33.67 -2.14
N TYR A 293 3.95 33.85 -2.53
CA TYR A 293 2.91 34.43 -1.67
C TYR A 293 2.33 33.49 -0.60
N LYS A 294 2.71 32.22 -0.56
CA LYS A 294 2.19 31.24 0.41
C LYS A 294 3.24 30.43 1.15
N ILE A 295 4.50 30.80 1.03
CA ILE A 295 5.57 30.17 1.79
C ILE A 295 5.84 31.02 3.03
N LEU A 296 5.43 30.52 4.19
CA LEU A 296 5.75 31.13 5.47
C LEU A 296 7.12 30.65 5.94
N TRP A 297 8.07 31.59 6.07
CA TRP A 297 9.38 31.32 6.63
C TRP A 297 9.26 31.25 8.15
N ARG A 298 9.68 30.16 8.77
CA ARG A 298 10.03 30.13 10.19
C ARG A 298 11.55 30.26 10.33
N GLU A 299 11.98 31.23 11.13
CA GLU A 299 13.38 31.39 11.56
C GLU A 299 13.81 30.25 12.47
#